data_f6ae00145d9f42df06f2520c18d90861
#
_entry.id   f6ae00145d9f42df06f2520c18d90861
#
_cell.length_a   1.000
_cell.length_b   1.000
_cell.length_c   1.000
_cell.angle_alpha   90.00
_cell.angle_beta   90.00
_cell.angle_gamma   90.00
#
_symmetry.space_group_name_H-M   'P 1'
#
loop_
_entity.id
_entity.type
_entity.pdbx_description
1 polymer ?
#
loop_
_entity_poly.entity_id
_entity_poly.type
_entity_poly.pdbx_seq_one_letter_code
_entity_poly.pdbx_strand_id
1 'polypeptide(L)'
;MSKNNHCLPKWSQIVIEIAGSLVAFLVLTWASLNISKYIIYNDFYRVRQEVEHIPGLNSGTTPQGLAYSTTEDVYLISSYSNEGSYLYATGPGVEKTIALPLYQNGEVFTGHVGGVATSGPNVYLADGGHIYLLSLGDEVLRNSSGKIDIGTGYEVNNSASFVFANDDYLYVGEFHDVKHNYICDHPYENNNAIVAQYALSDFSNYDYDGSGAITPVMNISIRDQVQGFAIKDDGTIVLSTSYGIASSRFFIYDSTCLINSGLSLYGAPLYALSHQTSLLVAPPMMEDLDIKDNRIIVFNESACNKYVFGKFFFADQILSLAI
;
A
#
# COMPACT_ATOMS: atom_id res chain seq x y z
N MET A 1 11.10 29.09 64.98
CA MET A 1 11.04 28.01 63.98
C MET A 1 11.94 28.37 62.79
N SER A 2 13.16 27.80 62.75
CA SER A 2 14.12 28.02 61.67
C SER A 2 13.70 27.18 60.46
N LYS A 3 13.41 27.80 59.33
CA LYS A 3 13.23 27.11 58.05
C LYS A 3 14.62 26.66 57.57
N ASN A 4 14.95 25.40 57.74
CA ASN A 4 16.10 24.77 57.07
C ASN A 4 15.83 24.78 55.56
N ASN A 5 16.36 25.75 54.84
CA ASN A 5 16.45 25.70 53.38
C ASN A 5 17.56 24.68 53.03
N HIS A 6 17.18 23.44 52.77
CA HIS A 6 18.08 22.43 52.18
C HIS A 6 18.34 22.81 50.74
N CYS A 7 19.39 23.63 50.50
CA CYS A 7 19.93 23.79 49.13
C CYS A 7 20.52 22.47 48.64
N LEU A 8 20.10 22.02 47.49
CA LEU A 8 20.69 20.85 46.82
C LEU A 8 22.20 21.05 46.62
N PRO A 9 23.02 20.00 46.72
CA PRO A 9 24.45 20.06 46.42
C PRO A 9 24.66 20.61 44.97
N LYS A 10 25.76 21.37 44.78
CA LYS A 10 26.04 21.99 43.44
C LYS A 10 26.06 20.98 42.30
N TRP A 11 26.57 19.78 42.51
CA TRP A 11 26.58 18.75 41.48
C TRP A 11 25.15 18.28 41.09
N SER A 12 24.22 18.16 42.05
CA SER A 12 22.85 17.80 41.73
C SER A 12 22.10 18.93 41.01
N GLN A 13 22.42 20.20 41.26
CA GLN A 13 21.92 21.34 40.49
C GLN A 13 22.37 21.26 39.02
N ILE A 14 23.67 20.97 38.80
CA ILE A 14 24.24 20.83 37.45
C ILE A 14 23.56 19.64 36.71
N VAL A 15 23.36 18.51 37.37
CA VAL A 15 22.68 17.36 36.78
C VAL A 15 21.23 17.70 36.37
N ILE A 16 20.49 18.42 37.23
CA ILE A 16 19.12 18.86 36.92
C ILE A 16 19.10 19.82 35.75
N GLU A 17 20.03 20.77 35.66
CA GLU A 17 20.13 21.71 34.55
C GLU A 17 20.44 21.00 33.21
N ILE A 18 21.40 20.06 33.21
CA ILE A 18 21.70 19.24 32.01
C ILE A 18 20.51 18.41 31.59
N ALA A 19 19.86 17.72 32.56
CA ALA A 19 18.67 16.92 32.28
C ALA A 19 17.52 17.78 31.75
N GLY A 20 17.28 18.94 32.33
CA GLY A 20 16.28 19.90 31.90
C GLY A 20 16.55 20.45 30.49
N SER A 21 17.83 20.77 30.19
CA SER A 21 18.25 21.23 28.86
C SER A 21 18.05 20.14 27.79
N LEU A 22 18.37 18.88 28.12
CA LEU A 22 18.18 17.74 27.23
C LEU A 22 16.69 17.52 26.93
N VAL A 23 15.85 17.54 27.96
CA VAL A 23 14.38 17.42 27.80
C VAL A 23 13.84 18.56 26.94
N ALA A 24 14.24 19.81 27.20
CA ALA A 24 13.83 20.97 26.42
C ALA A 24 14.25 20.83 24.95
N PHE A 25 15.50 20.40 24.69
CA PHE A 25 15.99 20.14 23.34
C PHE A 25 15.16 19.07 22.62
N LEU A 26 14.85 17.95 23.27
CA LEU A 26 14.03 16.88 22.70
C LEU A 26 12.61 17.36 22.39
N VAL A 27 11.98 18.11 23.29
CA VAL A 27 10.64 18.68 23.11
C VAL A 27 10.63 19.67 21.95
N LEU A 28 11.60 20.58 21.86
CA LEU A 28 11.71 21.55 20.78
C LEU A 28 11.95 20.87 19.43
N THR A 29 12.80 19.84 19.39
CA THR A 29 13.05 19.06 18.18
C THR A 29 11.78 18.34 17.73
N TRP A 30 11.08 17.68 18.66
CA TRP A 30 9.81 17.02 18.37
C TRP A 30 8.75 18.02 17.86
N ALA A 31 8.60 19.16 18.51
CA ALA A 31 7.67 20.20 18.08
C ALA A 31 8.02 20.75 16.68
N SER A 32 9.31 21.00 16.42
CA SER A 32 9.78 21.48 15.11
C SER A 32 9.49 20.48 14.00
N LEU A 33 9.75 19.18 14.22
CA LEU A 33 9.44 18.12 13.27
C LEU A 33 7.94 18.03 13.00
N ASN A 34 7.10 18.11 14.06
CA ASN A 34 5.65 18.07 13.88
C ASN A 34 5.08 19.30 13.17
N ILE A 35 5.65 20.48 13.36
CA ILE A 35 5.26 21.69 12.63
C ILE A 35 5.72 21.60 11.18
N SER A 36 6.97 21.18 10.93
CA SER A 36 7.54 21.14 9.58
C SER A 36 6.79 20.18 8.65
N LYS A 37 6.27 19.06 9.14
CA LYS A 37 5.47 18.13 8.30
C LYS A 37 4.22 18.80 7.72
N TYR A 38 3.52 19.65 8.48
CA TYR A 38 2.35 20.37 7.99
C TYR A 38 2.69 21.51 7.01
N ILE A 39 3.94 22.00 7.06
CA ILE A 39 4.44 22.99 6.09
C ILE A 39 4.85 22.29 4.80
N ILE A 40 5.64 21.21 4.91
CA ILE A 40 6.19 20.46 3.76
C ILE A 40 5.08 19.76 2.99
N TYR A 41 4.11 19.16 3.68
CA TYR A 41 3.02 18.36 3.10
C TYR A 41 1.66 19.07 3.23
N ASN A 42 1.64 20.42 3.15
CA ASN A 42 0.43 21.22 3.37
C ASN A 42 -0.73 20.76 2.49
N ASP A 43 -0.50 20.56 1.19
CA ASP A 43 -1.54 20.17 0.24
C ASP A 43 -2.10 18.78 0.55
N PHE A 44 -1.23 17.84 0.92
CA PHE A 44 -1.66 16.52 1.38
C PHE A 44 -2.55 16.60 2.63
N TYR A 45 -2.14 17.37 3.65
CA TYR A 45 -2.93 17.54 4.88
C TYR A 45 -4.26 18.25 4.67
N ARG A 46 -4.41 19.04 3.59
CA ARG A 46 -5.68 19.71 3.23
C ARG A 46 -6.69 18.78 2.55
N VAL A 47 -6.23 17.77 1.79
CA VAL A 47 -7.10 16.88 1.00
C VAL A 47 -7.40 15.56 1.69
N ARG A 48 -6.63 15.20 2.75
CA ARG A 48 -6.77 13.93 3.46
C ARG A 48 -7.91 13.95 4.47
N GLN A 49 -8.50 12.77 4.66
CA GLN A 49 -9.39 12.43 5.78
C GLN A 49 -8.97 11.07 6.32
N GLU A 50 -9.04 10.88 7.63
CA GLU A 50 -8.84 9.60 8.29
C GLU A 50 -10.15 8.83 8.26
N VAL A 51 -10.12 7.55 7.86
CA VAL A 51 -11.36 6.78 7.63
C VAL A 51 -11.47 5.51 8.46
N GLU A 52 -10.37 4.74 8.64
CA GLU A 52 -10.38 3.49 9.40
C GLU A 52 -8.98 3.22 9.99
N HIS A 53 -8.90 2.50 11.11
CA HIS A 53 -7.63 2.09 11.68
C HIS A 53 -6.98 0.97 10.89
N ILE A 54 -5.65 1.07 10.70
CA ILE A 54 -4.86 -0.01 10.07
C ILE A 54 -4.69 -1.13 11.10
N PRO A 55 -5.19 -2.34 10.84
CA PRO A 55 -5.02 -3.47 11.74
C PRO A 55 -3.59 -4.01 11.75
N GLY A 56 -3.24 -4.75 12.78
CA GLY A 56 -1.96 -5.48 12.83
C GLY A 56 -0.71 -4.66 13.17
N LEU A 57 -0.78 -3.33 13.26
CA LEU A 57 0.41 -2.46 13.48
C LEU A 57 1.23 -2.82 14.72
N ASN A 58 0.59 -3.37 15.75
CA ASN A 58 1.24 -3.77 17.00
C ASN A 58 1.53 -5.28 17.10
N SER A 59 1.15 -6.06 16.10
CA SER A 59 1.35 -7.52 16.05
C SER A 59 2.64 -7.94 15.34
N GLY A 60 3.48 -6.98 14.94
CA GLY A 60 4.72 -7.25 14.23
C GLY A 60 4.56 -7.42 12.72
N THR A 61 3.37 -7.19 12.18
CA THR A 61 3.10 -7.22 10.73
C THR A 61 3.34 -5.86 10.09
N THR A 62 3.74 -5.88 8.82
CA THR A 62 3.97 -4.72 7.98
C THR A 62 2.88 -4.68 6.91
N PRO A 63 1.99 -3.67 6.89
CA PRO A 63 0.92 -3.57 5.90
C PRO A 63 1.50 -3.23 4.52
N GLN A 64 0.91 -3.79 3.46
CA GLN A 64 1.36 -3.65 2.06
C GLN A 64 0.24 -3.30 1.10
N GLY A 65 -0.72 -4.18 0.88
CA GLY A 65 -1.84 -3.98 -0.04
C GLY A 65 -3.09 -3.45 0.66
N LEU A 66 -3.91 -2.71 -0.08
CA LEU A 66 -5.15 -2.09 0.39
C LEU A 66 -6.27 -2.27 -0.65
N ALA A 67 -7.41 -2.79 -0.22
CA ALA A 67 -8.63 -2.78 -1.01
C ALA A 67 -9.86 -2.37 -0.19
N TYR A 68 -10.90 -1.89 -0.87
CA TYR A 68 -12.21 -1.62 -0.29
C TYR A 68 -13.31 -2.33 -1.06
N SER A 69 -14.06 -3.17 -0.36
CA SER A 69 -15.27 -3.78 -0.93
C SER A 69 -16.48 -2.88 -0.68
N THR A 70 -17.09 -2.38 -1.76
CA THR A 70 -18.33 -1.61 -1.70
C THR A 70 -19.53 -2.47 -1.34
N THR A 71 -19.52 -3.75 -1.70
CA THR A 71 -20.60 -4.71 -1.43
C THR A 71 -20.72 -5.05 0.06
N GLU A 72 -19.59 -5.21 0.73
CA GLU A 72 -19.55 -5.65 2.13
C GLU A 72 -19.14 -4.52 3.10
N ASP A 73 -18.84 -3.32 2.60
CA ASP A 73 -18.36 -2.15 3.35
C ASP A 73 -17.17 -2.47 4.27
N VAL A 74 -16.17 -3.16 3.72
CA VAL A 74 -14.95 -3.56 4.45
C VAL A 74 -13.70 -3.13 3.72
N TYR A 75 -12.66 -2.80 4.49
CA TYR A 75 -11.29 -2.64 4.01
C TYR A 75 -10.55 -3.96 4.18
N LEU A 76 -9.80 -4.35 3.16
CA LEU A 76 -8.88 -5.47 3.20
C LEU A 76 -7.45 -4.95 3.19
N ILE A 77 -6.60 -5.46 4.06
CA ILE A 77 -5.19 -5.10 4.14
C ILE A 77 -4.36 -6.38 4.13
N SER A 78 -3.51 -6.55 3.13
CA SER A 78 -2.46 -7.56 3.16
C SER A 78 -1.29 -7.08 3.99
N SER A 79 -0.62 -7.99 4.69
CA SER A 79 0.52 -7.68 5.53
C SER A 79 1.47 -8.87 5.60
N TYR A 80 2.74 -8.61 5.84
CA TYR A 80 3.73 -9.66 6.07
C TYR A 80 4.49 -9.46 7.37
N SER A 81 5.10 -10.55 7.84
CA SER A 81 6.06 -10.57 8.96
C SER A 81 7.11 -11.66 8.71
N ASN A 82 8.06 -11.80 9.61
CA ASN A 82 9.02 -12.92 9.58
C ASN A 82 8.36 -14.29 9.87
N GLU A 83 7.15 -14.30 10.43
CA GLU A 83 6.43 -15.51 10.83
C GLU A 83 5.39 -15.94 9.80
N GLY A 84 5.07 -15.08 8.82
CA GLY A 84 4.08 -15.34 7.77
C GLY A 84 3.34 -14.09 7.33
N SER A 85 2.49 -14.29 6.34
CA SER A 85 1.67 -13.24 5.75
C SER A 85 0.23 -13.35 6.21
N TYR A 86 -0.48 -12.22 6.21
CA TYR A 86 -1.83 -12.09 6.75
C TYR A 86 -2.73 -11.31 5.80
N LEU A 87 -4.00 -11.65 5.81
CA LEU A 87 -5.07 -10.81 5.28
C LEU A 87 -5.94 -10.33 6.46
N TYR A 88 -6.11 -9.02 6.56
CA TYR A 88 -7.01 -8.40 7.53
C TYR A 88 -8.26 -7.90 6.84
N ALA A 89 -9.42 -8.00 7.50
CA ALA A 89 -10.64 -7.31 7.12
C ALA A 89 -11.12 -6.44 8.28
N THR A 90 -11.41 -5.15 8.02
CA THR A 90 -11.88 -4.19 9.02
C THR A 90 -12.86 -3.21 8.40
N GLY A 91 -13.62 -2.49 9.20
CA GLY A 91 -14.57 -1.50 8.73
C GLY A 91 -16.01 -1.78 9.17
N PRO A 92 -16.98 -0.97 8.69
CA PRO A 92 -18.37 -1.05 9.14
C PRO A 92 -19.06 -2.39 8.85
N GLY A 93 -18.65 -3.11 7.80
CA GLY A 93 -19.24 -4.39 7.42
C GLY A 93 -18.88 -5.58 8.33
N VAL A 94 -17.99 -5.40 9.31
CA VAL A 94 -17.60 -6.43 10.27
C VAL A 94 -17.74 -5.94 11.71
N GLU A 95 -18.23 -6.78 12.61
CA GLU A 95 -18.38 -6.42 14.04
C GLU A 95 -17.02 -6.19 14.73
N LYS A 96 -15.98 -6.84 14.26
CA LYS A 96 -14.60 -6.73 14.75
C LYS A 96 -13.64 -7.05 13.62
N THR A 97 -12.43 -6.49 13.72
CA THR A 97 -11.35 -6.82 12.79
C THR A 97 -11.10 -8.34 12.73
N ILE A 98 -11.06 -8.86 11.52
CA ILE A 98 -10.71 -10.24 11.20
C ILE A 98 -9.23 -10.26 10.83
N ALA A 99 -8.48 -11.23 11.36
CA ALA A 99 -7.07 -11.43 11.05
C ALA A 99 -6.84 -12.88 10.65
N LEU A 100 -6.45 -13.11 9.41
CA LEU A 100 -6.33 -14.46 8.82
C LEU A 100 -4.90 -14.67 8.33
N PRO A 101 -4.12 -15.56 8.97
CA PRO A 101 -2.84 -15.98 8.44
C PRO A 101 -3.03 -16.76 7.14
N LEU A 102 -2.13 -16.51 6.19
CA LEU A 102 -2.14 -17.13 4.87
C LEU A 102 -1.30 -18.42 4.87
N TYR A 103 -1.82 -19.42 4.21
CA TYR A 103 -1.19 -20.72 3.99
C TYR A 103 -1.21 -21.04 2.51
N GLN A 104 -0.26 -21.86 2.07
CA GLN A 104 -0.26 -22.44 0.73
C GLN A 104 0.16 -23.92 0.84
N ASN A 105 -0.66 -24.83 0.33
CA ASN A 105 -0.43 -26.27 0.41
C ASN A 105 -0.21 -26.79 1.86
N GLY A 106 -0.88 -26.16 2.83
CA GLY A 106 -0.78 -26.53 4.24
C GLY A 106 0.39 -25.91 5.01
N GLU A 107 1.33 -25.26 4.33
CA GLU A 107 2.47 -24.55 4.93
C GLU A 107 2.15 -23.06 5.10
N VAL A 108 2.79 -22.41 6.08
CA VAL A 108 2.67 -20.95 6.27
C VAL A 108 3.20 -20.22 5.05
N PHE A 109 2.37 -19.34 4.48
CA PHE A 109 2.80 -18.51 3.37
C PHE A 109 3.61 -17.30 3.88
N THR A 110 4.81 -17.11 3.32
CA THR A 110 5.75 -16.06 3.72
C THR A 110 6.03 -15.06 2.61
N GLY A 111 5.22 -15.04 1.55
CA GLY A 111 5.30 -14.06 0.47
C GLY A 111 5.06 -12.64 0.97
N HIS A 112 5.48 -11.66 0.19
CA HIS A 112 5.35 -10.24 0.56
C HIS A 112 3.89 -9.76 0.53
N VAL A 113 3.08 -10.34 -0.38
CA VAL A 113 1.68 -9.97 -0.66
C VAL A 113 1.55 -8.46 -0.84
N GLY A 114 2.27 -7.94 -1.85
CA GLY A 114 2.41 -6.51 -2.06
C GLY A 114 1.13 -5.78 -2.45
N GLY A 115 0.08 -6.49 -2.90
CA GLY A 115 -1.20 -5.90 -3.25
C GLY A 115 -2.39 -6.78 -2.91
N VAL A 116 -3.53 -6.13 -2.67
CA VAL A 116 -4.85 -6.76 -2.57
C VAL A 116 -5.88 -5.92 -3.32
N ALA A 117 -6.77 -6.56 -4.07
CA ALA A 117 -7.87 -5.90 -4.76
C ALA A 117 -9.17 -6.69 -4.58
N THR A 118 -10.31 -6.01 -4.77
CA THR A 118 -11.63 -6.65 -4.72
C THR A 118 -12.47 -6.28 -5.95
N SER A 119 -13.23 -7.25 -6.48
CA SER A 119 -14.29 -6.98 -7.45
C SER A 119 -15.44 -7.94 -7.20
N GLY A 120 -16.61 -7.40 -6.89
CA GLY A 120 -17.78 -8.19 -6.50
C GLY A 120 -17.47 -9.13 -5.33
N PRO A 121 -17.69 -10.45 -5.46
CA PRO A 121 -17.44 -11.43 -4.40
C PRO A 121 -15.99 -11.90 -4.29
N ASN A 122 -15.10 -11.41 -5.15
CA ASN A 122 -13.74 -11.89 -5.31
C ASN A 122 -12.72 -11.00 -4.61
N VAL A 123 -11.66 -11.62 -4.08
CA VAL A 123 -10.45 -10.98 -3.56
C VAL A 123 -9.26 -11.51 -4.35
N TYR A 124 -8.40 -10.62 -4.79
CA TYR A 124 -7.18 -10.91 -5.55
C TYR A 124 -5.98 -10.50 -4.72
N LEU A 125 -5.08 -11.44 -4.42
CA LEU A 125 -3.81 -11.16 -3.75
C LEU A 125 -2.68 -11.25 -4.76
N ALA A 126 -1.79 -10.26 -4.76
CA ALA A 126 -0.64 -10.20 -5.67
C ALA A 126 0.66 -10.50 -4.91
N ASP A 127 1.42 -11.49 -5.39
CA ASP A 127 2.76 -11.82 -4.86
C ASP A 127 3.59 -12.60 -5.88
N GLY A 128 4.84 -12.18 -6.08
CA GLY A 128 5.87 -12.97 -6.75
C GLY A 128 5.51 -13.44 -8.16
N GLY A 129 4.82 -12.62 -8.96
CA GLY A 129 4.38 -12.96 -10.32
C GLY A 129 3.11 -13.79 -10.37
N HIS A 130 2.37 -13.87 -9.27
CA HIS A 130 1.12 -14.62 -9.19
C HIS A 130 -0.02 -13.77 -8.62
N ILE A 131 -1.24 -14.11 -9.05
CA ILE A 131 -2.49 -13.61 -8.49
C ILE A 131 -3.24 -14.79 -7.85
N TYR A 132 -3.54 -14.68 -6.57
CA TYR A 132 -4.33 -15.67 -5.84
C TYR A 132 -5.76 -15.20 -5.71
N LEU A 133 -6.70 -16.05 -6.10
CA LEU A 133 -8.13 -15.77 -6.08
C LEU A 133 -8.78 -16.35 -4.82
N LEU A 134 -9.50 -15.52 -4.08
CA LEU A 134 -10.25 -15.90 -2.88
C LEU A 134 -11.70 -15.43 -2.99
N SER A 135 -12.59 -16.10 -2.27
CA SER A 135 -13.96 -15.64 -2.04
C SER A 135 -14.01 -14.68 -0.85
N LEU A 136 -14.43 -13.44 -1.05
CA LEU A 136 -14.60 -12.46 0.02
C LEU A 136 -15.56 -12.97 1.11
N GLY A 137 -16.70 -13.52 0.69
CA GLY A 137 -17.71 -14.01 1.62
C GLY A 137 -17.27 -15.25 2.40
N ASP A 138 -16.91 -16.32 1.70
CA ASP A 138 -16.73 -17.65 2.31
C ASP A 138 -15.34 -17.84 2.91
N GLU A 139 -14.28 -17.36 2.24
CA GLU A 139 -12.91 -17.58 2.70
C GLU A 139 -12.38 -16.46 3.59
N VAL A 140 -12.96 -15.25 3.53
CA VAL A 140 -12.53 -14.12 4.35
C VAL A 140 -13.53 -13.80 5.45
N LEU A 141 -14.74 -13.31 5.12
CA LEU A 141 -15.66 -12.74 6.11
C LEU A 141 -16.34 -13.81 6.99
N ARG A 142 -16.70 -14.95 6.40
CA ARG A 142 -17.33 -16.08 7.12
C ARG A 142 -16.36 -17.20 7.46
N ASN A 143 -15.06 -16.93 7.39
CA ASN A 143 -14.02 -17.92 7.65
C ASN A 143 -14.11 -18.49 9.07
N SER A 144 -14.43 -19.77 9.18
CA SER A 144 -14.49 -20.49 10.45
C SER A 144 -13.20 -21.23 10.81
N SER A 145 -12.29 -21.39 9.85
CA SER A 145 -11.01 -22.12 10.04
C SER A 145 -9.96 -21.29 10.78
N GLY A 146 -10.11 -19.95 10.79
CA GLY A 146 -9.14 -19.01 11.35
C GLY A 146 -7.86 -18.86 10.54
N LYS A 147 -7.82 -19.35 9.28
CA LYS A 147 -6.72 -19.24 8.32
C LYS A 147 -7.25 -19.32 6.90
N ILE A 148 -6.46 -18.87 5.93
CA ILE A 148 -6.75 -18.99 4.50
C ILE A 148 -5.68 -19.87 3.84
N ASP A 149 -6.08 -20.87 3.06
CA ASP A 149 -5.19 -21.51 2.08
C ASP A 149 -5.39 -20.81 0.74
N ILE A 150 -4.37 -20.10 0.25
CA ILE A 150 -4.45 -19.29 -0.95
C ILE A 150 -4.41 -20.12 -2.26
N GLY A 151 -4.23 -21.43 -2.16
CA GLY A 151 -4.24 -22.34 -3.30
C GLY A 151 -3.12 -22.10 -4.31
N THR A 152 -3.41 -22.42 -5.58
CA THR A 152 -2.49 -22.21 -6.70
C THR A 152 -2.74 -20.82 -7.30
N GLY A 153 -1.69 -19.98 -7.36
CA GLY A 153 -1.77 -18.66 -7.97
C GLY A 153 -1.78 -18.74 -9.49
N TYR A 154 -2.51 -17.83 -10.11
CA TYR A 154 -2.47 -17.58 -11.55
C TYR A 154 -1.15 -16.87 -11.90
N GLU A 155 -0.35 -17.45 -12.79
CA GLU A 155 0.87 -16.83 -13.26
C GLU A 155 0.54 -15.62 -14.17
N VAL A 156 1.23 -14.49 -13.93
CA VAL A 156 1.13 -13.27 -14.73
C VAL A 156 2.51 -12.89 -15.29
N ASN A 157 2.52 -12.04 -16.33
CA ASN A 157 3.76 -11.72 -17.07
C ASN A 157 4.60 -10.61 -16.41
N ASN A 158 4.40 -10.34 -15.11
CA ASN A 158 5.14 -9.33 -14.36
C ASN A 158 5.34 -9.75 -12.90
N SER A 159 6.00 -8.91 -12.09
CA SER A 159 6.34 -9.28 -10.70
C SER A 159 5.17 -9.28 -9.72
N ALA A 160 3.97 -8.81 -10.12
CA ALA A 160 2.79 -8.73 -9.27
C ALA A 160 3.07 -8.07 -7.91
N SER A 161 3.65 -6.86 -7.93
CA SER A 161 4.06 -6.14 -6.72
C SER A 161 2.93 -5.36 -6.07
N PHE A 162 1.91 -4.97 -6.84
CA PHE A 162 0.67 -4.34 -6.40
C PHE A 162 -0.46 -4.68 -7.37
N VAL A 163 -1.71 -4.50 -6.94
CA VAL A 163 -2.88 -4.85 -7.75
C VAL A 163 -4.05 -3.91 -7.48
N PHE A 164 -4.79 -3.55 -8.51
CA PHE A 164 -6.03 -2.80 -8.45
C PHE A 164 -7.10 -3.48 -9.31
N ALA A 165 -8.36 -3.44 -8.92
CA ALA A 165 -9.47 -3.95 -9.70
C ALA A 165 -10.57 -2.90 -9.88
N ASN A 166 -11.21 -2.89 -11.06
CA ASN A 166 -12.51 -2.28 -11.26
C ASN A 166 -13.55 -3.38 -11.58
N ASP A 167 -14.70 -3.02 -12.15
CA ASP A 167 -15.76 -3.99 -12.44
C ASP A 167 -15.42 -4.99 -13.57
N ASP A 168 -14.50 -4.64 -14.47
CA ASP A 168 -14.19 -5.41 -15.68
C ASP A 168 -12.77 -5.98 -15.70
N TYR A 169 -11.82 -5.30 -15.04
CA TYR A 169 -10.40 -5.57 -15.20
C TYR A 169 -9.63 -5.61 -13.88
N LEU A 170 -8.59 -6.46 -13.90
CA LEU A 170 -7.54 -6.50 -12.89
C LEU A 170 -6.28 -5.83 -13.47
N TYR A 171 -5.71 -4.88 -12.75
CA TYR A 171 -4.47 -4.18 -13.08
C TYR A 171 -3.38 -4.67 -12.15
N VAL A 172 -2.36 -5.33 -12.69
CA VAL A 172 -1.26 -5.92 -11.93
C VAL A 172 0.02 -5.17 -12.25
N GLY A 173 0.67 -4.62 -11.26
CA GLY A 173 1.81 -3.74 -11.46
C GLY A 173 3.11 -4.25 -10.89
N GLU A 174 4.20 -3.58 -11.28
CA GLU A 174 5.56 -3.87 -10.91
C GLU A 174 6.20 -2.75 -10.12
N PHE A 175 7.02 -3.13 -9.13
CA PHE A 175 7.93 -2.21 -8.46
C PHE A 175 9.32 -2.30 -9.08
N HIS A 176 9.84 -1.22 -9.63
CA HIS A 176 11.20 -1.11 -10.18
C HIS A 176 12.03 -0.10 -9.42
N ASP A 177 13.23 -0.50 -8.96
CA ASP A 177 14.23 0.38 -8.36
C ASP A 177 15.64 -0.22 -8.53
N VAL A 178 16.35 0.21 -9.54
CA VAL A 178 17.72 -0.25 -9.86
C VAL A 178 18.68 -0.07 -8.67
N LYS A 179 18.55 1.04 -7.95
CA LYS A 179 19.45 1.37 -6.83
C LYS A 179 19.37 0.36 -5.71
N HIS A 180 18.21 -0.29 -5.53
CA HIS A 180 17.96 -1.25 -4.46
C HIS A 180 17.76 -2.68 -4.97
N ASN A 181 18.14 -2.93 -6.24
CA ASN A 181 18.12 -4.25 -6.89
C ASN A 181 16.71 -4.83 -7.10
N TYR A 182 15.71 -3.99 -7.28
CA TYR A 182 14.39 -4.39 -7.78
C TYR A 182 14.38 -4.14 -9.29
N ILE A 183 14.58 -5.19 -10.08
CA ILE A 183 14.79 -5.07 -11.53
C ILE A 183 13.59 -5.64 -12.28
N CYS A 184 12.93 -4.78 -13.05
CA CYS A 184 11.98 -5.15 -14.10
C CYS A 184 12.65 -4.92 -15.45
N ASP A 185 12.29 -5.72 -16.45
CA ASP A 185 12.91 -5.69 -17.80
C ASP A 185 11.85 -5.37 -18.87
N HIS A 186 11.15 -4.23 -18.64
CA HIS A 186 10.13 -3.72 -19.56
C HIS A 186 10.42 -2.29 -20.00
N PRO A 187 11.62 -2.06 -20.63
CA PRO A 187 12.06 -0.71 -20.95
C PRO A 187 11.18 -0.07 -22.03
N TYR A 188 10.67 1.10 -21.74
CA TYR A 188 10.04 2.00 -22.70
C TYR A 188 10.34 3.45 -22.32
N GLU A 189 11.03 4.17 -23.19
CA GLU A 189 11.56 5.53 -22.94
C GLU A 189 12.41 5.58 -21.64
N ASN A 190 11.92 6.23 -20.59
CA ASN A 190 12.60 6.36 -19.30
C ASN A 190 12.00 5.44 -18.21
N ASN A 191 11.06 4.57 -18.58
CA ASN A 191 10.40 3.64 -17.68
C ASN A 191 10.96 2.23 -17.85
N ASN A 192 10.88 1.40 -16.82
CA ASN A 192 11.33 0.00 -16.85
C ASN A 192 10.29 -0.97 -16.27
N ALA A 193 9.16 -0.46 -15.80
CA ALA A 193 8.08 -1.23 -15.21
C ALA A 193 6.77 -1.02 -15.96
N ILE A 194 5.85 -1.95 -15.76
CA ILE A 194 4.50 -1.92 -16.35
C ILE A 194 3.42 -2.13 -15.31
N VAL A 195 2.21 -1.68 -15.65
CA VAL A 195 0.94 -2.22 -15.16
C VAL A 195 0.31 -3.00 -16.31
N ALA A 196 0.08 -4.28 -16.10
CA ALA A 196 -0.62 -5.15 -17.05
C ALA A 196 -2.11 -5.23 -16.69
N GLN A 197 -2.99 -5.01 -17.65
CA GLN A 197 -4.44 -5.12 -17.49
C GLN A 197 -4.89 -6.49 -17.96
N TYR A 198 -5.66 -7.19 -17.15
CA TYR A 198 -6.26 -8.50 -17.45
C TYR A 198 -7.77 -8.44 -17.34
N ALA A 199 -8.50 -9.25 -18.10
CA ALA A 199 -9.94 -9.41 -17.89
C ALA A 199 -10.19 -10.19 -16.59
N LEU A 200 -11.12 -9.74 -15.75
CA LEU A 200 -11.47 -10.44 -14.51
C LEU A 200 -11.98 -11.87 -14.76
N SER A 201 -12.61 -12.11 -15.94
CA SER A 201 -13.06 -13.44 -16.34
C SER A 201 -11.93 -14.47 -16.45
N ASP A 202 -10.70 -14.03 -16.68
CA ASP A 202 -9.53 -14.91 -16.80
C ASP A 202 -9.12 -15.52 -15.45
N PHE A 203 -9.56 -14.92 -14.33
CA PHE A 203 -9.32 -15.36 -12.96
C PHE A 203 -10.57 -15.99 -12.32
N SER A 204 -11.50 -16.52 -13.09
CA SER A 204 -12.75 -17.07 -12.56
C SER A 204 -12.69 -18.54 -12.18
N ASN A 205 -11.59 -19.24 -12.45
CA ASN A 205 -11.43 -20.65 -12.16
C ASN A 205 -10.69 -20.88 -10.83
N TYR A 206 -11.41 -21.15 -9.77
CA TYR A 206 -10.82 -21.47 -8.44
C TYR A 206 -10.01 -22.78 -8.43
N ASP A 207 -10.22 -23.66 -9.42
CA ASP A 207 -9.47 -24.92 -9.58
C ASP A 207 -8.35 -24.80 -10.62
N TYR A 208 -7.80 -23.59 -10.84
CA TYR A 208 -6.70 -23.37 -11.76
C TYR A 208 -5.47 -24.22 -11.39
N ASP A 209 -4.93 -24.94 -12.38
CA ASP A 209 -3.86 -25.92 -12.20
C ASP A 209 -2.44 -25.37 -12.32
N GLY A 210 -2.30 -24.06 -12.54
CA GLY A 210 -1.00 -23.39 -12.72
C GLY A 210 -0.43 -23.49 -14.14
N SER A 211 -1.23 -23.85 -15.14
CA SER A 211 -0.74 -24.04 -16.52
C SER A 211 -0.69 -22.73 -17.31
N GLY A 212 0.47 -22.08 -17.29
CA GLY A 212 0.83 -20.95 -18.15
C GLY A 212 0.35 -19.59 -17.67
N ALA A 213 1.08 -18.54 -18.05
CA ALA A 213 0.76 -17.18 -17.70
C ALA A 213 -0.48 -16.67 -18.46
N ILE A 214 -1.33 -15.94 -17.76
CA ILE A 214 -2.49 -15.25 -18.36
C ILE A 214 -2.00 -14.14 -19.27
N THR A 215 -2.63 -14.02 -20.45
CA THR A 215 -2.30 -12.98 -21.43
C THR A 215 -3.00 -11.67 -21.06
N PRO A 216 -2.29 -10.54 -20.97
CA PRO A 216 -2.92 -9.25 -20.67
C PRO A 216 -3.76 -8.75 -21.84
N VAL A 217 -4.73 -7.87 -21.56
CA VAL A 217 -5.51 -7.13 -22.55
C VAL A 217 -4.71 -5.93 -23.08
N MET A 218 -3.97 -5.27 -22.19
CA MET A 218 -3.02 -4.23 -22.53
C MET A 218 -1.95 -4.09 -21.43
N ASN A 219 -0.87 -3.38 -21.76
CA ASN A 219 0.18 -3.01 -20.81
C ASN A 219 0.32 -1.48 -20.78
N ILE A 220 0.60 -0.92 -19.60
CA ILE A 220 0.87 0.51 -19.40
C ILE A 220 2.28 0.64 -18.87
N SER A 221 3.16 1.31 -19.62
CA SER A 221 4.50 1.66 -19.14
C SER A 221 4.41 2.70 -18.03
N ILE A 222 5.01 2.40 -16.89
CA ILE A 222 4.97 3.24 -15.70
C ILE A 222 6.38 3.58 -15.21
N ARG A 223 6.48 4.64 -14.44
CA ARG A 223 7.70 5.10 -13.79
C ARG A 223 8.20 4.15 -12.70
N ASP A 224 9.44 4.38 -12.25
CA ASP A 224 10.05 3.65 -11.15
C ASP A 224 9.38 3.96 -9.81
N GLN A 225 9.53 3.04 -8.85
CA GLN A 225 9.12 3.14 -7.45
C GLN A 225 7.59 3.26 -7.24
N VAL A 226 6.79 2.77 -8.20
CA VAL A 226 5.32 2.71 -8.03
C VAL A 226 4.99 1.60 -7.03
N GLN A 227 4.21 1.96 -6.01
CA GLN A 227 3.71 1.07 -4.95
C GLN A 227 2.21 0.83 -5.07
N GLY A 228 1.49 1.64 -5.85
CA GLY A 228 0.06 1.49 -6.05
C GLY A 228 -0.42 2.22 -7.30
N PHE A 229 -1.50 1.69 -7.86
CA PHE A 229 -2.18 2.17 -9.06
C PHE A 229 -3.69 2.18 -8.80
N ALA A 230 -4.35 3.23 -9.25
CA ALA A 230 -5.81 3.25 -9.30
C ALA A 230 -6.28 4.01 -10.56
N ILE A 231 -7.42 3.61 -11.09
CA ILE A 231 -8.10 4.31 -12.19
C ILE A 231 -9.54 4.59 -11.80
N LYS A 232 -9.94 5.86 -11.82
CA LYS A 232 -11.28 6.31 -11.50
C LYS A 232 -12.24 6.10 -12.66
N ASP A 233 -13.54 6.21 -12.42
CA ASP A 233 -14.59 6.05 -13.41
C ASP A 233 -14.48 7.07 -14.56
N ASP A 234 -13.91 8.26 -14.30
CA ASP A 234 -13.66 9.27 -15.33
C ASP A 234 -12.39 9.02 -16.16
N GLY A 235 -11.69 7.92 -15.88
CA GLY A 235 -10.43 7.54 -16.54
C GLY A 235 -9.18 8.22 -15.94
N THR A 236 -9.32 8.98 -14.86
CA THR A 236 -8.16 9.53 -14.14
C THR A 236 -7.32 8.42 -13.54
N ILE A 237 -6.04 8.37 -13.88
CA ILE A 237 -5.06 7.39 -13.36
C ILE A 237 -4.24 8.05 -12.25
N VAL A 238 -4.06 7.35 -11.15
CA VAL A 238 -3.23 7.77 -10.02
C VAL A 238 -2.16 6.72 -9.76
N LEU A 239 -0.90 7.15 -9.70
CA LEU A 239 0.25 6.33 -9.28
C LEU A 239 0.78 6.83 -7.95
N SER A 240 0.87 5.96 -6.93
CA SER A 240 1.63 6.21 -5.71
C SER A 240 3.07 5.77 -5.92
N THR A 241 4.04 6.65 -5.62
CA THR A 241 5.45 6.26 -5.61
C THR A 241 6.06 6.50 -4.24
N SER A 242 6.80 5.52 -3.74
CA SER A 242 7.42 5.56 -2.43
C SER A 242 8.65 4.67 -2.37
N TYR A 243 9.69 5.13 -1.64
CA TYR A 243 10.77 4.26 -1.18
C TYR A 243 11.50 4.89 0.02
N GLY A 244 11.59 4.13 1.11
CA GLY A 244 12.30 4.53 2.32
C GLY A 244 11.77 5.84 2.90
N ILE A 245 12.66 6.71 3.39
CA ILE A 245 12.29 7.98 4.05
C ILE A 245 12.11 9.16 3.08
N ALA A 246 12.20 8.93 1.77
CA ALA A 246 11.89 9.97 0.78
C ALA A 246 10.39 10.28 0.76
N SER A 247 10.04 11.52 0.44
CA SER A 247 8.62 11.90 0.28
C SER A 247 7.94 11.05 -0.77
N SER A 248 6.78 10.50 -0.45
CA SER A 248 5.92 9.84 -1.42
C SER A 248 5.31 10.86 -2.39
N ARG A 249 4.94 10.41 -3.57
CA ARG A 249 4.33 11.26 -4.59
C ARG A 249 3.16 10.54 -5.24
N PHE A 250 2.04 11.24 -5.36
CA PHE A 250 0.90 10.81 -6.17
C PHE A 250 0.93 11.55 -7.49
N PHE A 251 1.22 10.81 -8.56
CA PHE A 251 1.19 11.32 -9.93
C PHE A 251 -0.19 11.09 -10.51
N ILE A 252 -0.83 12.16 -10.96
CA ILE A 252 -2.21 12.13 -11.45
C ILE A 252 -2.19 12.43 -12.94
N TYR A 253 -2.89 11.58 -13.70
CA TYR A 253 -3.01 11.66 -15.16
C TYR A 253 -4.48 11.62 -15.52
N ASP A 254 -4.95 12.52 -16.37
CA ASP A 254 -6.28 12.37 -16.94
C ASP A 254 -6.29 11.30 -18.07
N SER A 255 -7.47 10.86 -18.49
CA SER A 255 -7.63 9.79 -19.47
C SER A 255 -6.96 10.09 -20.83
N THR A 256 -6.72 11.36 -21.16
CA THR A 256 -6.08 11.77 -22.44
C THR A 256 -4.56 11.58 -22.39
N CYS A 257 -3.99 11.34 -21.21
CA CYS A 257 -2.56 11.10 -21.05
C CYS A 257 -2.13 9.66 -21.40
N LEU A 258 -3.07 8.74 -21.53
CA LEU A 258 -2.80 7.34 -21.90
C LEU A 258 -2.68 7.22 -23.41
N ILE A 259 -1.47 7.08 -23.94
CA ILE A 259 -1.12 7.10 -25.36
C ILE A 259 -0.68 5.70 -25.80
N ASN A 260 -1.27 5.20 -26.90
CA ASN A 260 -0.79 3.96 -27.52
C ASN A 260 0.60 4.19 -28.13
N SER A 261 1.59 3.39 -27.71
CA SER A 261 2.97 3.51 -28.20
C SER A 261 3.18 2.95 -29.62
N GLY A 262 2.23 2.19 -30.14
CA GLY A 262 2.37 1.40 -31.37
C GLY A 262 3.17 0.11 -31.19
N LEU A 263 3.63 -0.22 -29.98
CA LEU A 263 4.35 -1.44 -29.64
C LEU A 263 3.42 -2.46 -28.99
N SER A 264 3.89 -3.68 -28.90
CA SER A 264 3.23 -4.79 -28.21
C SER A 264 4.18 -5.43 -27.20
N LEU A 265 3.64 -5.86 -26.06
CA LEU A 265 4.34 -6.61 -25.02
C LEU A 265 3.42 -7.77 -24.56
N TYR A 266 3.95 -8.99 -24.48
CA TYR A 266 3.17 -10.19 -24.12
C TYR A 266 1.91 -10.42 -24.97
N GLY A 267 1.99 -10.07 -26.27
CA GLY A 267 0.86 -10.22 -27.21
C GLY A 267 -0.21 -9.13 -27.12
N ALA A 268 -0.10 -8.17 -26.20
CA ALA A 268 -1.02 -7.07 -25.99
C ALA A 268 -0.41 -5.70 -26.31
N PRO A 269 -1.20 -4.67 -26.69
CA PRO A 269 -0.69 -3.34 -26.97
C PRO A 269 -0.05 -2.70 -25.73
N LEU A 270 1.05 -1.96 -25.96
CA LEU A 270 1.73 -1.17 -24.94
C LEU A 270 1.29 0.30 -25.03
N TYR A 271 0.83 0.82 -23.93
CA TYR A 271 0.51 2.23 -23.73
C TYR A 271 1.56 2.90 -22.85
N ALA A 272 1.65 4.21 -22.91
CA ALA A 272 2.48 5.03 -22.05
C ALA A 272 1.69 6.21 -21.49
N LEU A 273 2.07 6.66 -20.29
CA LEU A 273 1.53 7.87 -19.68
C LEU A 273 2.39 9.06 -20.12
N SER A 274 1.82 9.99 -20.92
CA SER A 274 2.56 11.07 -21.57
C SER A 274 3.09 12.11 -20.58
N HIS A 275 2.18 12.78 -19.86
CA HIS A 275 2.54 13.79 -18.84
C HIS A 275 1.51 13.79 -17.72
N GLN A 276 1.98 14.04 -16.51
CA GLN A 276 1.08 14.18 -15.37
C GLN A 276 0.34 15.51 -15.41
N THR A 277 -0.95 15.49 -15.09
CA THR A 277 -1.78 16.69 -14.98
C THR A 277 -1.65 17.35 -13.62
N SER A 278 -1.35 16.55 -12.58
CA SER A 278 -1.14 17.04 -11.22
C SER A 278 -0.16 16.16 -10.44
N LEU A 279 0.38 16.71 -9.35
CA LEU A 279 1.29 16.06 -8.43
C LEU A 279 0.96 16.44 -7.00
N LEU A 280 0.70 15.43 -6.15
CA LEU A 280 0.58 15.62 -4.70
C LEU A 280 1.79 15.01 -4.00
N VAL A 281 2.52 15.81 -3.23
CA VAL A 281 3.64 15.34 -2.39
C VAL A 281 3.10 14.98 -1.00
N ALA A 282 3.44 13.79 -0.53
CA ALA A 282 2.94 13.21 0.70
C ALA A 282 4.07 12.72 1.64
N PRO A 283 3.78 12.46 2.91
CA PRO A 283 4.73 11.83 3.82
C PRO A 283 5.30 10.51 3.26
N PRO A 284 6.50 10.11 3.71
CA PRO A 284 7.15 8.88 3.25
C PRO A 284 6.32 7.62 3.45
N MET A 285 6.61 6.60 2.64
CA MET A 285 6.09 5.23 2.80
C MET A 285 4.57 5.12 2.64
N MET A 286 4.00 5.86 1.67
CA MET A 286 2.65 5.59 1.16
C MET A 286 2.71 4.36 0.26
N GLU A 287 1.80 3.44 0.49
CA GLU A 287 1.77 2.14 -0.18
C GLU A 287 0.63 2.06 -1.22
N ASP A 288 -0.01 0.92 -1.31
CA ASP A 288 -1.03 0.58 -2.29
C ASP A 288 -2.22 1.55 -2.28
N LEU A 289 -2.95 1.60 -3.38
CA LEU A 289 -4.07 2.49 -3.61
C LEU A 289 -5.34 1.71 -3.93
N ASP A 290 -6.47 2.21 -3.46
CA ASP A 290 -7.78 1.82 -3.97
C ASP A 290 -8.73 3.03 -4.00
N ILE A 291 -9.97 2.83 -4.40
CA ILE A 291 -10.98 3.88 -4.54
C ILE A 291 -12.18 3.58 -3.63
N LYS A 292 -12.58 4.61 -2.88
CA LYS A 292 -13.85 4.63 -2.14
C LYS A 292 -14.53 5.97 -2.39
N ASP A 293 -15.81 5.95 -2.80
CA ASP A 293 -16.62 7.16 -3.03
C ASP A 293 -15.92 8.18 -3.97
N ASN A 294 -15.33 7.70 -5.05
CA ASN A 294 -14.53 8.48 -6.03
C ASN A 294 -13.32 9.21 -5.43
N ARG A 295 -12.85 8.79 -4.26
CA ARG A 295 -11.65 9.30 -3.58
C ARG A 295 -10.59 8.20 -3.54
N ILE A 296 -9.33 8.57 -3.60
CA ILE A 296 -8.23 7.61 -3.41
C ILE A 296 -8.13 7.27 -1.92
N ILE A 297 -8.07 5.99 -1.60
CA ILE A 297 -7.69 5.52 -0.27
C ILE A 297 -6.27 4.98 -0.30
N VAL A 298 -5.54 5.20 0.79
CA VAL A 298 -4.11 4.87 0.94
C VAL A 298 -3.75 4.77 2.42
N PHE A 299 -2.65 4.12 2.74
CA PHE A 299 -2.07 4.13 4.08
C PHE A 299 -0.55 4.29 4.07
N ASN A 300 0.03 4.49 5.28
CA ASN A 300 1.48 4.50 5.47
C ASN A 300 1.98 3.15 5.99
N GLU A 301 2.87 2.48 5.27
CA GLU A 301 3.62 1.32 5.76
C GLU A 301 4.38 1.63 7.05
N SER A 302 4.90 2.85 7.17
CA SER A 302 5.66 3.33 8.33
C SER A 302 4.85 3.42 9.64
N ALA A 303 3.55 3.22 9.60
CA ALA A 303 2.71 3.10 10.80
C ALA A 303 3.11 1.88 11.66
N CYS A 304 3.63 0.81 11.06
CA CYS A 304 4.05 -0.39 11.78
C CYS A 304 5.33 -0.17 12.62
N ASN A 305 5.58 -1.11 13.55
CA ASN A 305 6.70 -0.99 14.49
C ASN A 305 8.09 -1.23 13.87
N LYS A 306 8.16 -1.72 12.63
CA LYS A 306 9.41 -1.93 11.89
C LYS A 306 10.15 -0.62 11.59
N TYR A 307 9.43 0.48 11.37
CA TYR A 307 9.99 1.75 10.90
C TYR A 307 9.98 2.85 11.96
N VAL A 308 10.94 2.81 12.89
CA VAL A 308 11.01 3.77 14.00
C VAL A 308 11.05 5.23 13.54
N PHE A 309 11.84 5.54 12.50
CA PHE A 309 11.95 6.90 11.96
C PHE A 309 10.76 7.32 11.11
N GLY A 310 10.08 6.37 10.45
CA GLY A 310 8.86 6.62 9.68
C GLY A 310 7.72 7.16 10.54
N LYS A 311 7.69 6.78 11.82
CA LYS A 311 6.63 7.19 12.78
C LYS A 311 6.54 8.70 13.05
N PHE A 312 7.50 9.50 12.66
CA PHE A 312 7.38 10.97 12.74
C PHE A 312 6.35 11.54 11.77
N PHE A 313 6.04 10.82 10.69
CA PHE A 313 5.17 11.30 9.60
C PHE A 313 3.94 10.44 9.37
N PHE A 314 3.79 9.32 10.07
CA PHE A 314 2.74 8.34 9.84
C PHE A 314 1.35 8.80 10.29
N ALA A 315 0.34 8.15 9.72
CA ALA A 315 -0.98 7.99 10.33
C ALA A 315 -1.21 6.49 10.57
N ASP A 316 -1.77 6.12 11.72
CA ASP A 316 -2.18 4.74 12.03
C ASP A 316 -3.55 4.38 11.43
N GLN A 317 -3.96 5.16 10.44
CA GLN A 317 -5.24 5.07 9.80
C GLN A 317 -5.11 5.01 8.29
N ILE A 318 -6.06 4.34 7.64
CA ILE A 318 -6.34 4.46 6.23
C ILE A 318 -6.81 5.90 5.98
N LEU A 319 -6.27 6.51 4.95
CA LEU A 319 -6.53 7.89 4.56
C LEU A 319 -7.34 7.92 3.27
N SER A 320 -8.30 8.81 3.20
CA SER A 320 -9.07 9.12 1.99
C SER A 320 -8.62 10.48 1.46
N LEU A 321 -8.18 10.53 0.19
CA LEU A 321 -7.63 11.71 -0.46
C LEU A 321 -8.60 12.24 -1.53
N ALA A 322 -8.93 13.54 -1.45
CA ALA A 322 -9.72 14.25 -2.46
C ALA A 322 -8.81 14.75 -3.60
N ILE A 323 -8.36 13.83 -4.45
CA ILE A 323 -7.51 14.12 -5.62
C ILE A 323 -8.07 13.49 -6.87
#